data_27bed780780429a123421f445d01109c
#
_entry.id   27bed780780429a123421f445d01109c
#
_cell.length_a   1.000
_cell.length_b   1.000
_cell.length_c   1.000
_cell.angle_alpha   90.00
_cell.angle_beta   90.00
_cell.angle_gamma   90.00
#
_symmetry.space_group_name_H-M   'P 1'
#
loop_
_entity.id
_entity.type
_entity.pdbx_description
1 polymer ?
#
loop_
_entity_poly.entity_id
_entity_poly.type
_entity_poly.pdbx_seq_one_letter_code
_entity_poly.pdbx_strand_id
1 'polypeptide(L)'
;MNEKLYLDTLKKYQKWAKENKKQVEQDYAERRAMCEDMQTYTKERLAKLTEEDFYGLVAPLWAMRIWGNKKYYIDNVVESNGMDLIREQLTELFWSKHSIEKRWDDFRSKIKGIGPAIMSELLNKLNPDEYILWNRKSLTAFLALGIEKVPKQNASLDGKRYAYLCKIGASLVELAKSKSFAEIDNMLALDYFYWQELQIDIPINDVIDEEKPETEKQKTFVHNDVRDRICDIGSFLGFKAYREKKVADGAVVDAIWEVSVGNMGRVTYVFEVQTNGSIDSLLMNLMRAKNNPSVQGIVAVSDAKQIEKIKKEAASVKAIRDDLKYWDYNDVLKVYDSLSSAYESINKLHLVPEGYNIL
;
A
#
# COMPACT_ATOMS: atom_id res chain seq x y z
N MET A 1 10.86 15.28 19.72
CA MET A 1 9.77 15.91 18.94
C MET A 1 10.03 17.41 18.78
N ASN A 2 9.88 17.94 17.58
CA ASN A 2 10.03 19.37 17.28
C ASN A 2 8.67 20.09 17.47
N GLU A 3 8.39 20.50 18.72
CA GLU A 3 7.14 21.19 19.10
C GLU A 3 6.95 22.51 18.34
N LYS A 4 8.04 23.28 18.13
CA LYS A 4 7.97 24.53 17.40
C LYS A 4 7.50 24.31 15.96
N LEU A 5 8.07 23.35 15.26
CA LEU A 5 7.65 22.99 13.89
C LEU A 5 6.17 22.59 13.88
N TYR A 6 5.74 21.77 14.83
CA TYR A 6 4.35 21.34 14.94
C TYR A 6 3.40 22.52 15.08
N LEU A 7 3.66 23.42 16.03
CA LEU A 7 2.80 24.59 16.27
C LEU A 7 2.80 25.60 15.10
N ASP A 8 3.95 25.82 14.46
CA ASP A 8 4.03 26.71 13.30
C ASP A 8 3.28 26.13 12.10
N THR A 9 3.30 24.81 11.93
CA THR A 9 2.54 24.12 10.88
C THR A 9 1.04 24.13 11.16
N LEU A 10 0.64 23.97 12.43
CA LEU A 10 -0.77 24.11 12.85
C LEU A 10 -1.34 25.51 12.53
N LYS A 11 -0.55 26.57 12.74
CA LYS A 11 -0.97 27.93 12.37
C LYS A 11 -1.19 28.08 10.86
N LYS A 12 -0.33 27.47 10.03
CA LYS A 12 -0.51 27.46 8.57
C LYS A 12 -1.80 26.70 8.20
N TYR A 13 -1.98 25.53 8.78
CA TYR A 13 -3.18 24.74 8.56
C TYR A 13 -4.45 25.50 8.96
N GLN A 14 -4.48 26.14 10.11
CA GLN A 14 -5.64 26.93 10.57
C GLN A 14 -5.96 28.08 9.62
N LYS A 15 -4.92 28.77 9.09
CA LYS A 15 -5.12 29.81 8.08
C LYS A 15 -5.71 29.22 6.80
N TRP A 16 -5.12 28.14 6.30
CA TRP A 16 -5.61 27.44 5.10
C TRP A 16 -7.04 26.93 5.28
N ALA A 17 -7.35 26.33 6.44
CA ALA A 17 -8.70 25.81 6.73
C ALA A 17 -9.76 26.93 6.75
N LYS A 18 -9.42 28.12 7.23
CA LYS A 18 -10.33 29.28 7.18
C LYS A 18 -10.59 29.75 5.74
N GLU A 19 -9.55 29.77 4.91
CA GLU A 19 -9.64 30.15 3.48
C GLU A 19 -10.39 29.11 2.65
N ASN A 20 -10.34 27.83 3.04
CA ASN A 20 -10.95 26.70 2.33
C ASN A 20 -12.10 26.03 3.11
N LYS A 21 -12.83 26.81 3.89
CA LYS A 21 -13.84 26.33 4.85
C LYS A 21 -14.82 25.30 4.26
N LYS A 22 -15.34 25.57 3.07
CA LYS A 22 -16.32 24.69 2.42
C LYS A 22 -15.73 23.29 2.13
N GLN A 23 -14.50 23.23 1.62
CA GLN A 23 -13.80 21.97 1.35
C GLN A 23 -13.54 21.21 2.67
N VAL A 24 -13.02 21.91 3.67
CA VAL A 24 -12.72 21.34 4.98
C VAL A 24 -14.00 20.75 5.61
N GLU A 25 -15.11 21.47 5.59
CA GLU A 25 -16.40 20.98 6.11
C GLU A 25 -16.89 19.74 5.36
N GLN A 26 -16.73 19.70 4.04
CA GLN A 26 -17.09 18.55 3.22
C GLN A 26 -16.22 17.34 3.52
N ASP A 27 -14.90 17.53 3.57
CA ASP A 27 -13.93 16.46 3.87
C ASP A 27 -14.12 15.89 5.28
N TYR A 28 -14.41 16.74 6.27
CA TYR A 28 -14.74 16.30 7.63
C TYR A 28 -16.09 15.59 7.72
N ALA A 29 -17.08 16.00 6.93
CA ALA A 29 -18.36 15.32 6.85
C ALA A 29 -18.21 13.90 6.30
N GLU A 30 -17.43 13.73 5.23
CA GLU A 30 -17.11 12.41 4.68
C GLU A 30 -16.40 11.52 5.71
N ARG A 31 -15.40 12.07 6.42
CA ARG A 31 -14.67 11.35 7.45
C ARG A 31 -15.57 10.91 8.62
N ARG A 32 -16.46 11.78 9.07
CA ARG A 32 -17.43 11.44 10.13
C ARG A 32 -18.37 10.32 9.67
N ALA A 33 -18.91 10.40 8.45
CA ALA A 33 -19.77 9.36 7.91
C ALA A 33 -19.07 7.99 7.86
N MET A 34 -17.77 7.96 7.52
CA MET A 34 -16.97 6.74 7.56
C MET A 34 -16.81 6.18 8.98
N CYS A 35 -16.68 7.04 10.00
CA CYS A 35 -16.63 6.60 11.40
C CYS A 35 -17.98 6.07 11.88
N GLU A 36 -19.07 6.75 11.53
CA GLU A 36 -20.43 6.33 11.86
C GLU A 36 -20.75 4.96 11.25
N ASP A 37 -20.39 4.74 9.99
CA ASP A 37 -20.52 3.42 9.35
C ASP A 37 -19.68 2.36 10.08
N MET A 38 -18.42 2.64 10.38
CA MET A 38 -17.53 1.71 11.09
C MET A 38 -18.08 1.32 12.46
N GLN A 39 -18.67 2.24 13.20
CA GLN A 39 -19.27 1.98 14.50
C GLN A 39 -20.50 1.06 14.45
N THR A 40 -21.11 0.89 13.29
CA THR A 40 -22.20 -0.07 13.10
C THR A 40 -21.73 -1.54 13.11
N TYR A 41 -20.43 -1.80 13.00
CA TYR A 41 -19.88 -3.16 13.05
C TYR A 41 -19.72 -3.65 14.50
N THR A 42 -20.88 -3.83 15.18
CA THR A 42 -20.94 -4.39 16.53
C THR A 42 -20.48 -5.86 16.55
N LYS A 43 -20.28 -6.41 17.76
CA LYS A 43 -19.95 -7.85 17.92
C LYS A 43 -20.97 -8.76 17.23
N GLU A 44 -22.23 -8.44 17.37
CA GLU A 44 -23.36 -9.21 16.82
C GLU A 44 -23.36 -9.15 15.28
N ARG A 45 -23.03 -7.99 14.70
CA ARG A 45 -22.91 -7.82 13.24
C ARG A 45 -21.68 -8.57 12.73
N LEU A 46 -20.54 -8.43 13.38
CA LEU A 46 -19.30 -9.13 13.00
C LEU A 46 -19.45 -10.65 13.06
N ALA A 47 -20.16 -11.19 14.06
CA ALA A 47 -20.41 -12.63 14.17
C ALA A 47 -21.21 -13.21 12.98
N LYS A 48 -21.95 -12.37 12.26
CA LYS A 48 -22.78 -12.75 11.10
C LYS A 48 -22.26 -12.17 9.80
N LEU A 49 -21.05 -11.59 9.80
CA LEU A 49 -20.46 -10.90 8.66
C LEU A 49 -20.41 -11.85 7.43
N THR A 50 -21.03 -11.46 6.35
CA THR A 50 -20.94 -12.17 5.06
C THR A 50 -19.69 -11.72 4.29
N GLU A 51 -19.36 -12.40 3.21
CA GLU A 51 -18.28 -11.97 2.29
C GLU A 51 -18.60 -10.60 1.67
N GLU A 52 -19.86 -10.35 1.34
CA GLU A 52 -20.33 -9.07 0.83
C GLU A 52 -20.20 -7.95 1.87
N ASP A 53 -20.56 -8.21 3.12
CA ASP A 53 -20.36 -7.27 4.23
C ASP A 53 -18.87 -7.01 4.49
N PHE A 54 -18.03 -8.05 4.38
CA PHE A 54 -16.57 -7.90 4.51
C PHE A 54 -15.99 -7.08 3.37
N TYR A 55 -16.48 -7.28 2.14
CA TYR A 55 -16.15 -6.41 1.02
C TYR A 55 -16.57 -4.96 1.29
N GLY A 56 -17.79 -4.74 1.76
CA GLY A 56 -18.30 -3.42 2.14
C GLY A 56 -17.48 -2.74 3.24
N LEU A 57 -16.95 -3.52 4.18
CA LEU A 57 -16.08 -3.03 5.27
C LEU A 57 -14.71 -2.59 4.76
N VAL A 58 -14.09 -3.38 3.86
CA VAL A 58 -12.67 -3.21 3.49
C VAL A 58 -12.52 -2.33 2.24
N ALA A 59 -13.33 -2.51 1.21
CA ALA A 59 -13.17 -1.83 -0.08
C ALA A 59 -13.23 -0.29 -0.03
N PRO A 60 -14.01 0.35 0.87
CA PRO A 60 -14.06 1.82 0.97
C PRO A 60 -12.83 2.43 1.67
N LEU A 61 -11.98 1.63 2.31
CA LEU A 61 -10.83 2.14 3.04
C LEU A 61 -9.84 2.86 2.12
N TRP A 62 -9.21 3.92 2.63
CA TRP A 62 -8.17 4.65 1.89
C TRP A 62 -6.96 3.78 1.59
N ALA A 63 -6.61 2.85 2.49
CA ALA A 63 -5.59 1.85 2.24
C ALA A 63 -5.88 0.96 1.02
N MET A 64 -7.15 0.88 0.60
CA MET A 64 -7.58 0.12 -0.58
C MET A 64 -7.61 0.94 -1.87
N ARG A 65 -7.37 2.26 -1.80
CA ARG A 65 -7.36 3.13 -3.01
C ARG A 65 -6.27 2.76 -4.00
N ILE A 66 -5.18 2.15 -3.51
CA ILE A 66 -4.07 1.69 -4.33
C ILE A 66 -4.39 0.40 -5.12
N TRP A 67 -5.48 -0.28 -4.82
CA TRP A 67 -5.87 -1.52 -5.48
C TRP A 67 -6.85 -1.25 -6.61
N GLY A 68 -6.41 -1.44 -7.86
CA GLY A 68 -7.29 -1.33 -9.04
C GLY A 68 -8.39 -2.39 -9.03
N ASN A 69 -8.08 -3.62 -8.58
CA ASN A 69 -9.05 -4.69 -8.40
C ASN A 69 -9.21 -5.06 -6.91
N LYS A 70 -10.00 -4.28 -6.19
CA LYS A 70 -10.28 -4.48 -4.76
C LYS A 70 -10.95 -5.82 -4.50
N LYS A 71 -11.83 -6.25 -5.40
CA LYS A 71 -12.53 -7.53 -5.26
C LYS A 71 -11.55 -8.69 -5.25
N TYR A 72 -10.63 -8.74 -6.20
CA TYR A 72 -9.60 -9.77 -6.25
C TYR A 72 -8.76 -9.82 -4.95
N TYR A 73 -8.36 -8.66 -4.43
CA TYR A 73 -7.60 -8.61 -3.18
C TYR A 73 -8.41 -9.18 -2.01
N ILE A 74 -9.68 -8.76 -1.87
CA ILE A 74 -10.54 -9.17 -0.76
C ILE A 74 -10.90 -10.66 -0.87
N ASP A 75 -11.21 -11.15 -2.08
CA ASP A 75 -11.46 -12.57 -2.33
C ASP A 75 -10.24 -13.43 -1.90
N ASN A 76 -9.02 -13.02 -2.24
CA ASN A 76 -7.80 -13.71 -1.80
C ASN A 76 -7.64 -13.69 -0.27
N VAL A 77 -8.03 -12.61 0.41
CA VAL A 77 -8.03 -12.57 1.88
C VAL A 77 -9.02 -13.59 2.43
N VAL A 78 -10.23 -13.65 1.87
CA VAL A 78 -11.27 -14.63 2.29
C VAL A 78 -10.82 -16.06 2.02
N GLU A 79 -10.31 -16.35 0.84
CA GLU A 79 -9.81 -17.69 0.48
C GLU A 79 -8.66 -18.14 1.37
N SER A 80 -7.75 -17.23 1.72
CA SER A 80 -6.56 -17.55 2.53
C SER A 80 -6.85 -17.79 4.01
N ASN A 81 -7.97 -17.26 4.53
CA ASN A 81 -8.26 -17.25 5.97
C ASN A 81 -9.56 -17.96 6.32
N GLY A 82 -10.56 -17.93 5.45
CA GLY A 82 -11.92 -18.33 5.74
C GLY A 82 -12.70 -17.30 6.56
N MET A 83 -14.00 -17.17 6.27
CA MET A 83 -14.85 -16.17 6.93
C MET A 83 -14.99 -16.36 8.45
N ASP A 84 -14.94 -17.60 8.94
CA ASP A 84 -15.07 -17.86 10.38
C ASP A 84 -13.89 -17.27 11.16
N LEU A 85 -12.67 -17.45 10.68
CA LEU A 85 -11.48 -16.86 11.28
C LEU A 85 -11.48 -15.33 11.15
N ILE A 86 -11.93 -14.80 10.02
CA ILE A 86 -12.06 -13.35 9.80
C ILE A 86 -13.05 -12.74 10.80
N ARG A 87 -14.22 -13.35 11.00
CA ARG A 87 -15.22 -12.91 11.97
C ARG A 87 -14.67 -12.88 13.41
N GLU A 88 -14.04 -14.00 13.79
CA GLU A 88 -13.42 -14.12 15.12
C GLU A 88 -12.37 -13.02 15.32
N GLN A 89 -11.42 -12.89 14.39
CA GLN A 89 -10.30 -11.99 14.57
C GLN A 89 -10.67 -10.51 14.44
N LEU A 90 -11.65 -10.14 13.60
CA LEU A 90 -12.19 -8.78 13.59
C LEU A 90 -12.91 -8.46 14.90
N THR A 91 -13.66 -9.42 15.46
CA THR A 91 -14.33 -9.25 16.76
C THR A 91 -13.30 -9.04 17.88
N GLU A 92 -12.23 -9.82 17.89
CA GLU A 92 -11.13 -9.67 18.83
C GLU A 92 -10.40 -8.34 18.65
N LEU A 93 -10.08 -7.95 17.42
CA LEU A 93 -9.40 -6.70 17.13
C LEU A 93 -10.21 -5.47 17.58
N PHE A 94 -11.53 -5.46 17.34
CA PHE A 94 -12.38 -4.31 17.62
C PHE A 94 -12.85 -4.24 19.07
N TRP A 95 -13.27 -5.38 19.64
CA TRP A 95 -14.10 -5.40 20.84
C TRP A 95 -13.54 -6.23 21.99
N SER A 96 -12.35 -6.81 21.86
CA SER A 96 -11.73 -7.53 22.97
C SER A 96 -11.28 -6.58 24.09
N LYS A 97 -11.29 -7.09 25.33
CA LYS A 97 -10.76 -6.38 26.51
C LYS A 97 -9.23 -6.46 26.62
N HIS A 98 -8.57 -7.22 25.75
CA HIS A 98 -7.12 -7.27 25.74
C HIS A 98 -6.52 -5.93 25.31
N SER A 99 -5.27 -5.68 25.70
CA SER A 99 -4.55 -4.48 25.27
C SER A 99 -4.42 -4.42 23.76
N ILE A 100 -4.30 -3.22 23.20
CA ILE A 100 -4.16 -3.04 21.75
C ILE A 100 -2.90 -3.74 21.21
N GLU A 101 -1.83 -3.83 22.01
CA GLU A 101 -0.63 -4.54 21.65
C GLU A 101 -0.93 -6.01 21.33
N LYS A 102 -1.67 -6.67 22.26
CA LYS A 102 -2.03 -8.07 22.09
C LYS A 102 -3.01 -8.27 20.93
N ARG A 103 -4.05 -7.46 20.83
CA ARG A 103 -5.06 -7.54 19.76
C ARG A 103 -4.42 -7.37 18.39
N TRP A 104 -3.48 -6.43 18.27
CA TRP A 104 -2.74 -6.16 17.05
C TRP A 104 -1.88 -7.35 16.62
N ASP A 105 -1.06 -7.86 17.55
CA ASP A 105 -0.14 -8.97 17.24
C ASP A 105 -0.89 -10.27 16.98
N ASP A 106 -1.96 -10.57 17.74
CA ASP A 106 -2.81 -11.73 17.52
C ASP A 106 -3.46 -11.68 16.13
N PHE A 107 -4.03 -10.54 15.74
CA PHE A 107 -4.64 -10.37 14.41
C PHE A 107 -3.63 -10.56 13.29
N ARG A 108 -2.46 -9.92 13.39
CA ARG A 108 -1.40 -10.03 12.38
C ARG A 108 -0.82 -11.43 12.25
N SER A 109 -0.76 -12.17 13.33
CA SER A 109 -0.24 -13.55 13.32
C SER A 109 -1.20 -14.54 12.66
N LYS A 110 -2.51 -14.27 12.73
CA LYS A 110 -3.56 -15.20 12.29
C LYS A 110 -4.14 -14.85 10.93
N ILE A 111 -4.30 -13.54 10.61
CA ILE A 111 -4.91 -13.09 9.35
C ILE A 111 -3.83 -12.75 8.33
N LYS A 112 -3.89 -13.45 7.21
CA LYS A 112 -3.04 -13.18 6.05
C LYS A 112 -3.68 -12.12 5.15
N GLY A 113 -2.85 -11.28 4.53
CA GLY A 113 -3.29 -10.31 3.54
C GLY A 113 -3.81 -8.98 4.11
N ILE A 114 -4.07 -8.84 5.41
CA ILE A 114 -4.44 -7.57 6.03
C ILE A 114 -3.24 -6.99 6.78
N GLY A 115 -2.68 -5.92 6.21
CA GLY A 115 -1.49 -5.26 6.74
C GLY A 115 -1.80 -4.10 7.69
N PRO A 116 -0.74 -3.50 8.28
CA PRO A 116 -0.85 -2.39 9.24
C PRO A 116 -1.66 -1.18 8.77
N ALA A 117 -1.60 -0.83 7.49
CA ALA A 117 -2.37 0.30 6.96
C ALA A 117 -3.88 0.05 7.06
N ILE A 118 -4.35 -1.13 6.65
CA ILE A 118 -5.77 -1.51 6.75
C ILE A 118 -6.17 -1.62 8.23
N MET A 119 -5.38 -2.31 9.06
CA MET A 119 -5.69 -2.49 10.48
C MET A 119 -5.80 -1.16 11.22
N SER A 120 -4.84 -0.26 11.02
CA SER A 120 -4.86 1.05 11.69
C SER A 120 -6.01 1.92 11.19
N GLU A 121 -6.39 1.82 9.92
CA GLU A 121 -7.52 2.56 9.37
C GLU A 121 -8.86 2.05 9.93
N LEU A 122 -9.05 0.73 10.03
CA LEU A 122 -10.20 0.12 10.68
C LEU A 122 -10.34 0.58 12.14
N LEU A 123 -9.26 0.52 12.90
CA LEU A 123 -9.23 0.94 14.30
C LEU A 123 -9.47 2.45 14.46
N ASN A 124 -8.82 3.27 13.63
CA ASN A 124 -8.98 4.72 13.69
C ASN A 124 -10.43 5.16 13.39
N LYS A 125 -11.06 4.56 12.35
CA LYS A 125 -12.46 4.85 12.04
C LYS A 125 -13.43 4.31 13.09
N LEU A 126 -13.09 3.22 13.79
CA LEU A 126 -13.86 2.69 14.89
C LEU A 126 -13.83 3.62 16.11
N ASN A 127 -12.65 4.10 16.48
CA ASN A 127 -12.44 5.02 17.60
C ASN A 127 -11.28 5.98 17.33
N PRO A 128 -11.54 7.14 16.70
CA PRO A 128 -10.50 8.11 16.33
C PRO A 128 -9.87 8.83 17.54
N ASP A 129 -10.46 8.72 18.74
CA ASP A 129 -9.88 9.29 19.95
C ASP A 129 -8.78 8.40 20.55
N GLU A 130 -8.80 7.09 20.24
CA GLU A 130 -7.87 6.11 20.81
C GLU A 130 -6.81 5.62 19.81
N TYR A 131 -7.17 5.48 18.52
CA TYR A 131 -6.32 4.82 17.53
C TYR A 131 -5.86 5.77 16.44
N ILE A 132 -4.55 5.76 16.17
CA ILE A 132 -3.96 6.53 15.06
C ILE A 132 -4.06 5.76 13.75
N LEU A 133 -4.32 6.48 12.65
CA LEU A 133 -4.21 5.97 11.31
C LEU A 133 -2.74 5.96 10.90
N TRP A 134 -2.22 4.77 10.52
CA TRP A 134 -0.84 4.59 10.13
C TRP A 134 -0.69 4.32 8.65
N ASN A 135 -0.13 5.28 7.95
CA ASN A 135 0.15 5.23 6.53
C ASN A 135 1.46 5.98 6.22
N ARG A 136 1.82 6.10 4.93
CA ARG A 136 3.01 6.84 4.51
C ARG A 136 2.95 8.33 4.95
N LYS A 137 1.77 8.94 4.96
CA LYS A 137 1.59 10.34 5.36
C LYS A 137 1.88 10.55 6.84
N SER A 138 1.35 9.68 7.69
CA SER A 138 1.63 9.69 9.13
C SER A 138 3.11 9.44 9.42
N LEU A 139 3.73 8.49 8.70
CA LEU A 139 5.18 8.22 8.80
C LEU A 139 5.99 9.49 8.46
N THR A 140 5.71 10.12 7.31
CA THR A 140 6.40 11.34 6.87
C THR A 140 6.24 12.46 7.90
N ALA A 141 5.03 12.68 8.41
CA ALA A 141 4.75 13.69 9.42
C ALA A 141 5.53 13.43 10.71
N PHE A 142 5.56 12.19 11.19
CA PHE A 142 6.29 11.84 12.41
C PHE A 142 7.79 12.01 12.27
N LEU A 143 8.36 11.64 11.13
CA LEU A 143 9.78 11.87 10.84
C LEU A 143 10.11 13.37 10.76
N ALA A 144 9.27 14.17 10.09
CA ALA A 144 9.42 15.61 10.02
C ALA A 144 9.38 16.26 11.41
N LEU A 145 8.53 15.78 12.30
CA LEU A 145 8.43 16.22 13.69
C LEU A 145 9.57 15.71 14.58
N GLY A 146 10.50 14.90 14.06
CA GLY A 146 11.60 14.33 14.84
C GLY A 146 11.12 13.37 15.93
N ILE A 147 10.05 12.63 15.68
CA ILE A 147 9.56 11.58 16.59
C ILE A 147 10.47 10.37 16.46
N GLU A 148 11.03 9.95 17.57
CA GLU A 148 11.94 8.80 17.63
C GLU A 148 11.19 7.46 17.60
N LYS A 149 11.90 6.36 17.29
CA LYS A 149 11.41 4.99 17.30
C LYS A 149 10.21 4.73 16.38
N VAL A 150 10.05 5.58 15.37
CA VAL A 150 9.02 5.39 14.34
C VAL A 150 9.41 4.21 13.44
N PRO A 151 8.53 3.21 13.23
CA PRO A 151 8.85 2.09 12.36
C PRO A 151 8.91 2.57 10.91
N LYS A 152 10.06 2.36 10.29
CA LYS A 152 10.31 2.78 8.90
C LYS A 152 9.64 1.86 7.86
N GLN A 153 9.33 0.63 8.27
CA GLN A 153 8.68 -0.38 7.42
C GLN A 153 7.41 -0.91 8.11
N ASN A 154 6.36 -1.13 7.34
CA ASN A 154 5.12 -1.70 7.85
C ASN A 154 5.32 -3.10 8.45
N ALA A 155 6.25 -3.88 7.93
CA ALA A 155 6.60 -5.20 8.47
C ALA A 155 7.09 -5.13 9.92
N SER A 156 7.77 -4.06 10.33
CA SER A 156 8.31 -3.86 11.66
C SER A 156 7.32 -3.24 12.66
N LEU A 157 6.10 -2.92 12.25
CA LEU A 157 5.06 -2.36 13.13
C LEU A 157 4.35 -3.48 13.90
N ASP A 158 4.85 -3.80 15.08
CA ASP A 158 4.22 -4.68 16.06
C ASP A 158 3.23 -3.93 16.96
N GLY A 159 2.52 -4.66 17.80
CA GLY A 159 1.51 -4.08 18.70
C GLY A 159 2.08 -3.07 19.68
N LYS A 160 3.30 -3.29 20.22
CA LYS A 160 3.97 -2.34 21.12
C LYS A 160 4.27 -1.02 20.42
N ARG A 161 4.77 -1.09 19.19
CA ARG A 161 5.05 0.09 18.38
C ARG A 161 3.75 0.81 18.00
N TYR A 162 2.71 0.07 17.62
CA TYR A 162 1.41 0.68 17.31
C TYR A 162 0.81 1.40 18.53
N ALA A 163 0.82 0.77 19.71
CA ALA A 163 0.40 1.42 20.95
C ALA A 163 1.21 2.67 21.28
N TYR A 164 2.52 2.64 21.05
CA TYR A 164 3.38 3.81 21.20
C TYR A 164 2.97 4.94 20.24
N LEU A 165 2.71 4.63 18.97
CA LEU A 165 2.25 5.63 17.99
C LEU A 165 0.89 6.23 18.37
N CYS A 166 -0.04 5.43 18.89
CA CYS A 166 -1.32 5.94 19.42
C CYS A 166 -1.10 6.93 20.57
N LYS A 167 -0.20 6.63 21.51
CA LYS A 167 0.13 7.56 22.62
C LYS A 167 0.73 8.87 22.11
N ILE A 168 1.61 8.81 21.11
CA ILE A 168 2.17 10.01 20.50
C ILE A 168 1.07 10.80 19.78
N GLY A 169 0.21 10.14 19.00
CA GLY A 169 -0.93 10.79 18.34
C GLY A 169 -1.83 11.50 19.33
N ALA A 170 -2.22 10.83 20.43
CA ALA A 170 -3.02 11.43 21.50
C ALA A 170 -2.32 12.67 22.13
N SER A 171 -1.01 12.58 22.36
CA SER A 171 -0.25 13.71 22.92
C SER A 171 -0.21 14.92 21.95
N LEU A 172 -0.15 14.68 20.65
CA LEU A 172 -0.20 15.73 19.63
C LEU A 172 -1.58 16.39 19.56
N VAL A 173 -2.65 15.61 19.64
CA VAL A 173 -4.02 16.12 19.72
C VAL A 173 -4.21 16.97 20.97
N GLU A 174 -3.79 16.50 22.14
CA GLU A 174 -3.87 17.26 23.38
C GLU A 174 -3.04 18.55 23.34
N LEU A 175 -1.86 18.51 22.76
CA LEU A 175 -1.04 19.71 22.55
C LEU A 175 -1.76 20.71 21.65
N ALA A 176 -2.35 20.29 20.55
CA ALA A 176 -3.13 21.16 19.67
C ALA A 176 -4.32 21.80 20.41
N LYS A 177 -5.11 21.01 21.15
CA LYS A 177 -6.22 21.50 21.97
C LYS A 177 -5.75 22.54 22.99
N SER A 178 -4.64 22.26 23.70
CA SER A 178 -4.08 23.18 24.72
C SER A 178 -3.64 24.53 24.14
N LYS A 179 -3.36 24.59 22.84
CA LYS A 179 -2.98 25.81 22.11
C LYS A 179 -4.13 26.40 21.27
N SER A 180 -5.35 26.00 21.56
CA SER A 180 -6.59 26.53 20.93
C SER A 180 -6.73 26.19 19.42
N PHE A 181 -6.13 25.08 18.98
CA PHE A 181 -6.39 24.52 17.64
C PHE A 181 -7.52 23.50 17.72
N ALA A 182 -8.75 24.00 17.88
CA ALA A 182 -9.95 23.17 18.07
C ALA A 182 -10.26 22.26 16.87
N GLU A 183 -9.71 22.56 15.70
CA GLU A 183 -9.86 21.79 14.48
C GLU A 183 -9.18 20.41 14.56
N ILE A 184 -8.22 20.23 15.47
CA ILE A 184 -7.54 18.95 15.72
C ILE A 184 -8.09 18.35 17.01
N ASP A 185 -9.28 17.79 16.91
CA ASP A 185 -10.03 17.25 18.05
C ASP A 185 -9.78 15.76 18.32
N ASN A 186 -9.31 15.03 17.32
CA ASN A 186 -9.01 13.59 17.41
C ASN A 186 -7.92 13.17 16.42
N MET A 187 -7.57 11.87 16.40
CA MET A 187 -6.49 11.37 15.53
C MET A 187 -6.90 11.25 14.05
N LEU A 188 -8.18 11.28 13.73
CA LEU A 188 -8.62 11.36 12.35
C LEU A 188 -8.46 12.78 11.78
N ALA A 189 -8.73 13.80 12.60
CA ALA A 189 -8.43 15.19 12.28
C ALA A 189 -6.91 15.44 12.18
N LEU A 190 -6.14 14.78 13.04
CA LEU A 190 -4.68 14.81 13.00
C LEU A 190 -4.13 14.20 11.69
N ASP A 191 -4.71 13.10 11.18
CA ASP A 191 -4.34 12.53 9.87
C ASP A 191 -4.64 13.50 8.72
N TYR A 192 -5.78 14.18 8.76
CA TYR A 192 -6.12 15.18 7.74
C TYR A 192 -5.14 16.35 7.74
N PHE A 193 -4.76 16.84 8.92
CA PHE A 193 -3.72 17.85 9.07
C PHE A 193 -2.37 17.39 8.50
N TYR A 194 -1.94 16.15 8.77
CA TYR A 194 -0.72 15.58 8.19
C TYR A 194 -0.76 15.56 6.68
N TRP A 195 -1.91 15.20 6.13
CA TRP A 195 -2.10 15.12 4.69
C TRP A 195 -1.98 16.49 4.02
N GLN A 196 -2.40 17.56 4.67
CA GLN A 196 -2.36 18.92 4.13
C GLN A 196 -1.00 19.60 4.28
N GLU A 197 -0.34 19.48 5.43
CA GLU A 197 0.73 20.39 5.79
C GLU A 197 2.11 19.73 6.04
N LEU A 198 2.14 18.50 6.51
CA LEU A 198 3.40 17.86 6.91
C LEU A 198 3.95 16.87 5.87
N GLN A 199 3.74 17.16 4.60
CA GLN A 199 4.30 16.37 3.51
C GLN A 199 5.61 16.98 3.03
N ILE A 200 6.66 16.77 3.80
CA ILE A 200 8.02 17.13 3.41
C ILE A 200 8.55 15.99 2.53
N ASP A 201 9.17 16.34 1.40
CA ASP A 201 9.93 15.39 0.59
C ASP A 201 11.18 14.96 1.38
N ILE A 202 11.00 13.97 2.23
CA ILE A 202 12.13 13.28 2.86
C ILE A 202 12.61 12.26 1.82
N PRO A 203 13.86 12.35 1.33
CA PRO A 203 14.43 11.33 0.48
C PRO A 203 14.40 10.01 1.25
N ILE A 204 13.58 9.06 0.79
CA ILE A 204 13.44 7.75 1.45
C ILE A 204 14.78 6.98 1.46
N ASN A 205 15.73 7.37 0.61
CA ASN A 205 17.05 6.76 0.51
C ASN A 205 17.93 6.93 1.76
N ASP A 206 17.68 7.97 2.59
CA ASP A 206 18.46 8.18 3.84
C ASP A 206 17.89 7.41 5.05
N VAL A 207 16.84 6.61 4.83
CA VAL A 207 16.08 5.95 5.87
C VAL A 207 16.26 4.42 5.84
N ILE A 208 17.09 3.88 4.95
CA ILE A 208 17.39 2.45 4.91
C ILE A 208 18.60 2.20 5.81
N ASP A 209 18.33 1.83 7.06
CA ASP A 209 19.35 1.24 7.92
C ASP A 209 19.77 -0.12 7.38
N GLU A 210 21.05 -0.43 7.54
CA GLU A 210 21.70 -1.68 7.14
C GLU A 210 20.87 -2.91 7.51
N GLU A 211 20.67 -3.76 6.52
CA GLU A 211 19.83 -4.94 6.56
C GLU A 211 20.24 -5.95 7.63
N LYS A 212 19.32 -6.24 8.57
CA LYS A 212 19.23 -7.58 9.12
C LYS A 212 18.58 -8.47 8.05
N PRO A 213 19.06 -9.70 7.86
CA PRO A 213 18.51 -10.56 6.82
C PRO A 213 17.02 -10.81 7.05
N GLU A 214 16.22 -10.39 6.08
CA GLU A 214 14.80 -10.68 6.05
C GLU A 214 14.55 -12.18 6.00
N THR A 215 13.52 -12.65 6.69
CA THR A 215 13.10 -14.06 6.58
C THR A 215 12.50 -14.31 5.20
N GLU A 216 12.59 -15.51 4.66
CA GLU A 216 12.08 -15.89 3.33
C GLU A 216 10.62 -15.47 3.10
N LYS A 217 9.78 -15.48 4.15
CA LYS A 217 8.38 -15.06 4.09
C LYS A 217 8.19 -13.55 3.82
N GLN A 218 9.05 -12.69 4.38
CA GLN A 218 9.00 -11.23 4.13
C GLN A 218 9.45 -10.90 2.71
N LYS A 219 10.43 -11.63 2.20
CA LYS A 219 10.94 -11.47 0.83
C LYS A 219 9.89 -11.86 -0.21
N THR A 220 9.12 -12.91 0.03
CA THR A 220 8.00 -13.32 -0.85
C THR A 220 6.90 -12.26 -0.91
N PHE A 221 6.62 -11.59 0.21
CA PHE A 221 5.61 -10.52 0.24
C PHE A 221 6.03 -9.29 -0.58
N VAL A 222 7.28 -8.83 -0.46
CA VAL A 222 7.82 -7.71 -1.29
C VAL A 222 7.78 -8.07 -2.77
N HIS A 223 8.16 -9.30 -3.14
CA HIS A 223 8.08 -9.81 -4.51
C HIS A 223 6.67 -9.66 -5.09
N ASN A 224 5.66 -10.16 -4.41
CA ASN A 224 4.28 -10.11 -4.87
C ASN A 224 3.75 -8.67 -4.97
N ASP A 225 4.10 -7.79 -4.04
CA ASP A 225 3.68 -6.39 -4.07
C ASP A 225 4.25 -5.68 -5.31
N VAL A 226 5.52 -5.87 -5.62
CA VAL A 226 6.16 -5.29 -6.82
C VAL A 226 5.55 -5.87 -8.10
N ARG A 227 5.37 -7.20 -8.18
CA ARG A 227 4.69 -7.85 -9.31
C ARG A 227 3.31 -7.25 -9.57
N ASP A 228 2.51 -7.10 -8.51
CA ASP A 228 1.15 -6.62 -8.62
C ASP A 228 1.11 -5.17 -9.10
N ARG A 229 2.03 -4.32 -8.62
CA ARG A 229 2.14 -2.93 -9.09
C ARG A 229 2.60 -2.82 -10.55
N ILE A 230 3.47 -3.72 -11.00
CA ILE A 230 3.83 -3.80 -12.42
C ILE A 230 2.58 -4.06 -13.27
N CYS A 231 1.72 -4.99 -12.84
CA CYS A 231 0.46 -5.25 -13.55
C CYS A 231 -0.48 -4.04 -13.53
N ASP A 232 -0.61 -3.36 -12.40
CA ASP A 232 -1.44 -2.17 -12.29
C ASP A 232 -0.92 -1.02 -13.17
N ILE A 233 0.40 -0.79 -13.20
CA ILE A 233 1.04 0.17 -14.12
C ILE A 233 0.69 -0.16 -15.57
N GLY A 234 0.80 -1.44 -15.96
CA GLY A 234 0.42 -1.90 -17.30
C GLY A 234 -1.04 -1.57 -17.61
N SER A 235 -1.94 -1.80 -16.68
CA SER A 235 -3.36 -1.49 -16.82
C SER A 235 -3.62 0.01 -16.95
N PHE A 236 -2.97 0.85 -16.15
CA PHE A 236 -3.03 2.32 -16.27
C PHE A 236 -2.56 2.82 -17.64
N LEU A 237 -1.59 2.14 -18.24
CA LEU A 237 -1.06 2.45 -19.58
C LEU A 237 -1.88 1.84 -20.73
N GLY A 238 -2.98 1.12 -20.43
CA GLY A 238 -3.88 0.54 -21.42
C GLY A 238 -3.45 -0.84 -21.95
N PHE A 239 -2.50 -1.50 -21.28
CA PHE A 239 -2.15 -2.89 -21.56
C PHE A 239 -3.11 -3.86 -20.85
N LYS A 240 -3.31 -5.03 -21.44
CA LYS A 240 -3.82 -6.20 -20.70
C LYS A 240 -2.67 -6.76 -19.87
N ALA A 241 -2.74 -6.63 -18.57
CA ALA A 241 -1.71 -7.08 -17.65
C ALA A 241 -2.13 -8.39 -16.96
N TYR A 242 -1.18 -9.33 -16.84
CA TYR A 242 -1.44 -10.62 -16.21
C TYR A 242 -0.30 -10.99 -15.27
N ARG A 243 -0.65 -11.65 -14.18
CA ARG A 243 0.27 -12.22 -13.18
C ARG A 243 0.53 -13.68 -13.50
N GLU A 244 1.74 -14.16 -13.24
CA GLU A 244 2.13 -15.58 -13.27
C GLU A 244 1.65 -16.32 -14.54
N LYS A 245 1.87 -15.68 -15.70
CA LYS A 245 1.40 -16.23 -16.98
C LYS A 245 2.45 -17.06 -17.68
N LYS A 246 2.05 -18.22 -18.18
CA LYS A 246 2.88 -19.01 -19.09
C LYS A 246 3.03 -18.27 -20.42
N VAL A 247 4.25 -17.92 -20.80
CA VAL A 247 4.59 -17.18 -22.03
C VAL A 247 5.20 -18.11 -23.08
N ALA A 248 5.95 -19.10 -22.65
CA ALA A 248 6.56 -20.13 -23.49
C ALA A 248 6.62 -21.46 -22.73
N ASP A 249 7.01 -22.54 -23.40
CA ASP A 249 7.19 -23.83 -22.72
C ASP A 249 8.30 -23.74 -21.67
N GLY A 250 7.95 -24.07 -20.44
CA GLY A 250 8.83 -23.99 -19.28
C GLY A 250 9.14 -22.56 -18.81
N ALA A 251 8.39 -21.54 -19.27
CA ALA A 251 8.50 -20.17 -18.80
C ALA A 251 7.15 -19.65 -18.28
N VAL A 252 6.99 -19.66 -16.97
CA VAL A 252 5.98 -18.91 -16.24
C VAL A 252 6.67 -17.69 -15.67
N VAL A 253 6.19 -16.51 -16.00
CA VAL A 253 6.82 -15.23 -15.63
C VAL A 253 5.94 -14.45 -14.69
N ASP A 254 6.54 -13.62 -13.84
CA ASP A 254 5.83 -12.93 -12.76
C ASP A 254 4.76 -11.98 -13.29
N ALA A 255 5.06 -11.17 -14.28
CA ALA A 255 4.08 -10.25 -14.87
C ALA A 255 4.29 -10.10 -16.37
N ILE A 256 3.20 -9.82 -17.08
CA ILE A 256 3.26 -9.46 -18.50
C ILE A 256 2.32 -8.31 -18.81
N TRP A 257 2.68 -7.51 -19.81
CA TRP A 257 1.80 -6.55 -20.47
C TRP A 257 1.58 -6.97 -21.90
N GLU A 258 0.33 -7.04 -22.31
CA GLU A 258 -0.05 -7.41 -23.68
C GLU A 258 -0.89 -6.29 -24.32
N VAL A 259 -0.62 -6.03 -25.60
CA VAL A 259 -1.46 -5.16 -26.43
C VAL A 259 -1.61 -5.77 -27.82
N SER A 260 -2.81 -5.68 -28.38
CA SER A 260 -3.08 -6.07 -29.78
C SER A 260 -2.85 -4.88 -30.70
N VAL A 261 -2.07 -5.05 -31.74
CA VAL A 261 -1.77 -4.00 -32.72
C VAL A 261 -2.56 -4.31 -34.01
N GLY A 262 -3.76 -3.80 -34.10
CA GLY A 262 -4.65 -4.03 -35.25
C GLY A 262 -4.76 -5.52 -35.59
N ASN A 263 -4.62 -5.84 -36.91
CA ASN A 263 -4.55 -7.23 -37.39
C ASN A 263 -3.11 -7.77 -37.46
N MET A 264 -2.13 -7.01 -37.00
CA MET A 264 -0.68 -7.35 -37.16
C MET A 264 -0.15 -8.30 -36.08
N GLY A 265 -0.90 -8.50 -34.98
CA GLY A 265 -0.48 -9.43 -33.94
C GLY A 265 -0.53 -8.83 -32.52
N ARG A 266 0.15 -9.53 -31.63
CA ARG A 266 0.24 -9.20 -30.21
C ARG A 266 1.67 -8.76 -29.88
N VAL A 267 1.77 -7.70 -29.10
CA VAL A 267 3.03 -7.25 -28.49
C VAL A 267 2.95 -7.61 -26.99
N THR A 268 3.97 -8.28 -26.50
CA THR A 268 4.06 -8.73 -25.11
C THR A 268 5.35 -8.19 -24.48
N TYR A 269 5.27 -7.58 -23.32
CA TYR A 269 6.39 -7.23 -22.47
C TYR A 269 6.37 -8.15 -21.25
N VAL A 270 7.53 -8.67 -20.86
CA VAL A 270 7.70 -9.68 -19.83
C VAL A 270 8.54 -9.12 -18.69
N PHE A 271 8.09 -9.35 -17.46
CA PHE A 271 8.74 -8.89 -16.24
C PHE A 271 8.99 -10.07 -15.31
N GLU A 272 10.21 -10.16 -14.80
CA GLU A 272 10.61 -11.08 -13.71
C GLU A 272 11.10 -10.26 -12.53
N VAL A 273 10.53 -10.51 -11.37
CA VAL A 273 10.84 -9.81 -10.11
C VAL A 273 11.78 -10.68 -9.29
N GLN A 274 12.95 -10.18 -8.95
CA GLN A 274 13.95 -10.90 -8.19
C GLN A 274 14.22 -10.20 -6.86
N THR A 275 13.70 -10.72 -5.78
CA THR A 275 14.03 -10.27 -4.43
C THR A 275 15.10 -11.15 -3.79
N ASN A 276 15.07 -12.45 -4.12
CA ASN A 276 16.04 -13.48 -3.71
C ASN A 276 15.96 -14.66 -4.68
N GLY A 277 16.93 -15.54 -4.58
CA GLY A 277 16.97 -16.76 -5.37
C GLY A 277 18.07 -16.74 -6.42
N SER A 278 18.04 -17.70 -7.34
CA SER A 278 19.07 -17.87 -8.36
C SER A 278 18.84 -16.89 -9.51
N ILE A 279 19.85 -16.06 -9.78
CA ILE A 279 19.89 -15.20 -10.97
C ILE A 279 19.80 -16.04 -12.24
N ASP A 280 20.40 -17.23 -12.24
CA ASP A 280 20.30 -18.16 -13.38
C ASP A 280 18.86 -18.52 -13.72
N SER A 281 18.03 -18.75 -12.70
CA SER A 281 16.60 -19.05 -12.90
C SER A 281 15.87 -17.89 -13.56
N LEU A 282 16.11 -16.66 -13.13
CA LEU A 282 15.55 -15.45 -13.71
C LEU A 282 15.98 -15.31 -15.19
N LEU A 283 17.28 -15.40 -15.46
CA LEU A 283 17.82 -15.29 -16.81
C LEU A 283 17.28 -16.40 -17.72
N MET A 284 17.14 -17.62 -17.21
CA MET A 284 16.59 -18.76 -17.94
C MET A 284 15.11 -18.54 -18.29
N ASN A 285 14.30 -18.05 -17.37
CA ASN A 285 12.88 -17.74 -17.63
C ASN A 285 12.74 -16.64 -18.69
N LEU A 286 13.49 -15.56 -18.57
CA LEU A 286 13.48 -14.46 -19.55
C LEU A 286 13.98 -14.92 -20.92
N MET A 287 15.02 -15.75 -20.96
CA MET A 287 15.53 -16.33 -22.21
C MET A 287 14.48 -17.22 -22.89
N ARG A 288 13.79 -18.08 -22.12
CA ARG A 288 12.69 -18.92 -22.65
C ARG A 288 11.53 -18.06 -23.13
N ALA A 289 11.16 -17.04 -22.37
CA ALA A 289 10.08 -16.11 -22.74
C ALA A 289 10.38 -15.41 -24.07
N LYS A 290 11.64 -15.02 -24.30
CA LYS A 290 12.09 -14.38 -25.55
C LYS A 290 11.92 -15.27 -26.79
N ASN A 291 11.86 -16.59 -26.64
CA ASN A 291 11.59 -17.50 -27.77
C ASN A 291 10.16 -17.36 -28.31
N ASN A 292 9.24 -16.71 -27.58
CA ASN A 292 7.92 -16.38 -28.09
C ASN A 292 8.02 -15.13 -29.00
N PRO A 293 7.66 -15.23 -30.29
CA PRO A 293 7.77 -14.11 -31.23
C PRO A 293 6.96 -12.86 -30.86
N SER A 294 5.94 -13.00 -30.01
CA SER A 294 5.17 -11.86 -29.54
C SER A 294 5.89 -11.04 -28.47
N VAL A 295 6.93 -11.60 -27.84
CA VAL A 295 7.70 -10.92 -26.78
C VAL A 295 8.65 -9.92 -27.41
N GLN A 296 8.38 -8.63 -27.15
CA GLN A 296 9.13 -7.50 -27.68
C GLN A 296 10.03 -6.82 -26.64
N GLY A 297 9.93 -7.22 -25.40
CA GLY A 297 10.78 -6.73 -24.31
C GLY A 297 10.77 -7.65 -23.12
N ILE A 298 11.93 -7.80 -22.52
CA ILE A 298 12.16 -8.56 -21.29
C ILE A 298 12.80 -7.66 -20.25
N VAL A 299 12.29 -7.70 -19.02
CA VAL A 299 12.67 -6.78 -17.94
C VAL A 299 12.95 -7.58 -16.67
N ALA A 300 14.13 -7.40 -16.11
CA ALA A 300 14.46 -7.85 -14.76
C ALA A 300 14.19 -6.72 -13.77
N VAL A 301 13.40 -7.01 -12.73
CA VAL A 301 13.01 -6.06 -11.70
C VAL A 301 13.61 -6.50 -10.39
N SER A 302 14.39 -5.62 -9.73
CA SER A 302 15.04 -5.93 -8.46
C SER A 302 15.53 -4.67 -7.75
N ASP A 303 16.22 -4.81 -6.63
CA ASP A 303 16.97 -3.71 -6.02
C ASP A 303 18.26 -3.39 -6.79
N ALA A 304 18.81 -2.20 -6.56
CA ALA A 304 20.00 -1.72 -7.27
C ALA A 304 21.20 -2.67 -7.15
N LYS A 305 21.41 -3.31 -5.99
CA LYS A 305 22.55 -4.24 -5.75
C LYS A 305 22.37 -5.53 -6.55
N GLN A 306 21.16 -6.06 -6.58
CA GLN A 306 20.83 -7.27 -7.34
C GLN A 306 20.87 -6.98 -8.85
N ILE A 307 20.37 -5.82 -9.28
CA ILE A 307 20.46 -5.39 -10.69
C ILE A 307 21.91 -5.41 -11.17
N GLU A 308 22.86 -4.91 -10.40
CA GLU A 308 24.28 -4.95 -10.77
C GLU A 308 24.83 -6.39 -10.88
N LYS A 309 24.37 -7.31 -10.03
CA LYS A 309 24.74 -8.73 -10.17
C LYS A 309 24.10 -9.35 -11.41
N ILE A 310 22.79 -9.09 -11.63
CA ILE A 310 22.07 -9.58 -12.81
C ILE A 310 22.74 -9.08 -14.10
N LYS A 311 23.14 -7.81 -14.16
CA LYS A 311 23.87 -7.25 -15.31
C LYS A 311 25.18 -8.00 -15.59
N LYS A 312 25.97 -8.29 -14.55
CA LYS A 312 27.25 -9.02 -14.70
C LYS A 312 27.03 -10.42 -15.24
N GLU A 313 26.05 -11.15 -14.74
CA GLU A 313 25.75 -12.50 -15.20
C GLU A 313 25.09 -12.50 -16.59
N ALA A 314 24.15 -11.59 -16.84
CA ALA A 314 23.52 -11.43 -18.15
C ALA A 314 24.51 -11.06 -19.26
N ALA A 315 25.60 -10.37 -18.94
CA ALA A 315 26.64 -10.02 -19.91
C ALA A 315 27.27 -11.25 -20.62
N SER A 316 27.28 -12.40 -19.94
CA SER A 316 27.75 -13.67 -20.49
C SER A 316 26.72 -14.38 -21.37
N VAL A 317 25.45 -14.01 -21.29
CA VAL A 317 24.32 -14.67 -21.97
C VAL A 317 23.97 -13.91 -23.25
N LYS A 318 24.62 -14.27 -24.34
CA LYS A 318 24.47 -13.61 -25.67
C LYS A 318 23.00 -13.49 -26.12
N ALA A 319 22.15 -14.44 -25.75
CA ALA A 319 20.76 -14.51 -26.20
C ALA A 319 19.87 -13.33 -25.67
N ILE A 320 20.22 -12.73 -24.54
CA ILE A 320 19.38 -11.71 -23.90
C ILE A 320 20.12 -10.45 -23.48
N ARG A 321 21.47 -10.45 -23.43
CA ARG A 321 22.25 -9.34 -22.85
C ARG A 321 21.95 -7.98 -23.48
N ASP A 322 21.69 -7.94 -24.79
CA ASP A 322 21.46 -6.70 -25.53
C ASP A 322 20.00 -6.23 -25.50
N ASP A 323 19.07 -7.12 -25.11
CA ASP A 323 17.63 -6.87 -25.06
C ASP A 323 17.08 -6.77 -23.63
N LEU A 324 17.83 -7.29 -22.64
CA LEU A 324 17.41 -7.30 -21.24
C LEU A 324 17.43 -5.89 -20.66
N LYS A 325 16.28 -5.44 -20.20
CA LYS A 325 16.10 -4.17 -19.51
C LYS A 325 16.06 -4.40 -18.01
N TYR A 326 16.40 -3.37 -17.25
CA TYR A 326 16.48 -3.42 -15.81
C TYR A 326 15.61 -2.31 -15.23
N TRP A 327 14.82 -2.66 -14.21
CA TRP A 327 13.97 -1.71 -13.54
C TRP A 327 14.13 -1.84 -12.02
N ASP A 328 14.57 -0.76 -11.39
CA ASP A 328 14.66 -0.73 -9.92
C ASP A 328 13.25 -0.76 -9.33
N TYR A 329 13.00 -1.63 -8.37
CA TYR A 329 11.67 -1.77 -7.76
C TYR A 329 11.22 -0.49 -7.06
N ASN A 330 12.14 0.34 -6.56
CA ASN A 330 11.77 1.64 -6.00
C ASN A 330 11.24 2.58 -7.08
N ASP A 331 11.75 2.48 -8.32
CA ASP A 331 11.23 3.26 -9.43
C ASP A 331 9.87 2.70 -9.90
N VAL A 332 9.65 1.38 -9.83
CA VAL A 332 8.32 0.79 -10.03
C VAL A 332 7.32 1.40 -9.05
N LEU A 333 7.68 1.51 -7.76
CA LEU A 333 6.82 2.10 -6.74
C LEU A 333 6.50 3.58 -7.02
N LYS A 334 7.51 4.37 -7.41
CA LYS A 334 7.32 5.79 -7.77
C LYS A 334 6.42 5.97 -8.99
N VAL A 335 6.64 5.17 -10.03
CA VAL A 335 5.82 5.20 -11.25
C VAL A 335 4.37 4.83 -10.93
N TYR A 336 4.18 3.79 -10.14
CA TYR A 336 2.87 3.38 -9.67
C TYR A 336 2.16 4.51 -8.91
N ASP A 337 2.80 5.12 -7.91
CA ASP A 337 2.24 6.21 -7.11
C ASP A 337 1.84 7.41 -8.00
N SER A 338 2.68 7.73 -8.99
CA SER A 338 2.44 8.84 -9.92
C SER A 338 1.26 8.58 -10.84
N LEU A 339 1.19 7.38 -11.43
CA LEU A 339 0.10 6.99 -12.33
C LEU A 339 -1.23 6.81 -11.57
N SER A 340 -1.20 6.25 -10.38
CA SER A 340 -2.38 6.12 -9.51
C SER A 340 -2.96 7.49 -9.17
N SER A 341 -2.10 8.45 -8.79
CA SER A 341 -2.54 9.83 -8.51
C SER A 341 -3.14 10.53 -9.74
N ALA A 342 -2.49 10.38 -10.89
CA ALA A 342 -3.02 10.93 -12.15
C ALA A 342 -4.35 10.29 -12.53
N TYR A 343 -4.46 8.99 -12.41
CA TYR A 343 -5.67 8.22 -12.68
C TYR A 343 -6.82 8.62 -11.77
N GLU A 344 -6.58 8.77 -10.47
CA GLU A 344 -7.58 9.27 -9.50
C GLU A 344 -8.08 10.68 -9.87
N SER A 345 -7.17 11.55 -10.31
CA SER A 345 -7.52 12.92 -10.72
C SER A 345 -8.43 12.94 -11.96
N ILE A 346 -8.13 12.07 -12.95
CA ILE A 346 -8.93 11.93 -14.17
C ILE A 346 -10.29 11.29 -13.84
N ASN A 347 -10.31 10.31 -12.94
CA ASN A 347 -11.54 9.59 -12.57
C ASN A 347 -12.57 10.49 -11.88
N LYS A 348 -12.13 11.57 -11.20
CA LYS A 348 -13.03 12.62 -10.67
C LYS A 348 -13.85 13.32 -11.75
N LEU A 349 -13.40 13.27 -13.00
CA LEU A 349 -14.12 13.83 -14.14
C LEU A 349 -15.15 12.87 -14.73
N HIS A 350 -15.29 11.66 -14.21
CA HIS A 350 -16.15 10.58 -14.73
C HIS A 350 -15.94 10.31 -16.23
N LEU A 351 -14.72 10.47 -16.71
CA LEU A 351 -14.36 10.24 -18.13
C LEU A 351 -13.90 8.80 -18.39
N VAL A 352 -13.59 8.03 -17.35
CA VAL A 352 -13.24 6.61 -17.47
C VAL A 352 -14.52 5.80 -17.31
N PRO A 353 -14.97 5.06 -18.33
CA PRO A 353 -16.19 4.24 -18.24
C PRO A 353 -16.10 3.22 -17.12
N GLU A 354 -17.20 3.03 -16.38
CA GLU A 354 -17.32 1.94 -15.42
C GLU A 354 -17.11 0.61 -16.14
N GLY A 355 -16.17 -0.20 -15.65
CA GLY A 355 -15.79 -1.48 -16.27
C GLY A 355 -14.55 -1.43 -17.16
N TYR A 356 -13.99 -0.27 -17.48
CA TYR A 356 -12.67 -0.18 -18.15
C TYR A 356 -11.52 -0.58 -17.20
N ASN A 357 -11.81 -0.63 -15.91
CA ASN A 357 -10.89 -1.07 -14.84
C ASN A 357 -10.93 -2.58 -14.59
N ILE A 358 -11.66 -3.34 -15.41
CA ILE A 358 -11.78 -4.80 -15.32
C ILE A 358 -11.07 -5.42 -16.53
N LEU A 359 -9.80 -5.11 -16.68
CA LEU A 359 -8.97 -5.84 -17.64
C LEU A 359 -7.81 -6.51 -16.91
#